data_5b587e76044fc97efc6327e942f9e487
#
_entry.id   5b587e76044fc97efc6327e942f9e487
#
_cell.length_a   1.000
_cell.length_b   1.000
_cell.length_c   1.000
_cell.angle_alpha   90.00
_cell.angle_beta   90.00
_cell.angle_gamma   90.00
#
_symmetry.space_group_name_H-M   'P 1'
#
loop_
_entity.id
_entity.type
_entity.pdbx_description
1 polymer ?
#
loop_
_entity_poly.entity_id
_entity_poly.type
_entity_poly.pdbx_seq_one_letter_code
_entity_poly.pdbx_strand_id
1 'polypeptide(L)'
;MQRSRSSKKKEGQPPPFIFLIFSLLVVLSVLGLDFIGWKKGERSYFFSLLLGEKKVTWSQEALEQVILQSLGSHGVSSDSIQQFRDPGGVLHLMIDLSSSTYRELESSLESELNRANASLLDKQERKGQDKKYFLWQVEAEDEKGLIILFSVHEERTPLKKEPKNKVAIIIDDMGYSLEAIREICSLKAPLTVSVLPYSPLAQETAWIAYQSGLEVMLHLPLESINNTENNDMEGLIHSRMSREEIERMVDSELEQVPYIKGVNNHMGSKITANRPLMNIILQRLMDRDLFFVDS
;
A
#
# COMPACT_ATOMS: atom_id res chain seq x y z
N MET A 1 -76.35 50.14 44.31
CA MET A 1 -75.37 49.91 43.22
C MET A 1 -73.99 49.64 43.85
N GLN A 2 -73.66 48.35 44.05
CA GLN A 2 -72.35 47.96 44.62
C GLN A 2 -71.49 47.35 43.47
N ARG A 3 -70.33 47.99 43.23
CA ARG A 3 -69.35 47.46 42.26
C ARG A 3 -68.42 46.46 42.95
N SER A 4 -68.52 45.20 42.55
CA SER A 4 -67.54 44.17 42.94
C SER A 4 -66.17 44.47 42.33
N ARG A 5 -65.14 44.60 43.18
CA ARG A 5 -63.74 44.66 42.77
C ARG A 5 -63.20 43.20 42.68
N SER A 6 -62.96 42.71 41.48
CA SER A 6 -62.22 41.48 41.23
C SER A 6 -60.71 41.73 41.55
N SER A 7 -60.19 41.04 42.54
CA SER A 7 -58.73 41.02 42.81
C SER A 7 -58.01 40.04 41.87
N LYS A 8 -57.28 40.55 40.90
CA LYS A 8 -56.32 39.74 40.15
C LYS A 8 -55.23 39.31 41.09
N LYS A 9 -55.13 37.99 41.36
CA LYS A 9 -53.95 37.34 41.95
C LYS A 9 -52.75 37.61 41.08
N LYS A 10 -51.73 38.30 41.57
CA LYS A 10 -50.43 38.39 40.93
C LYS A 10 -49.78 37.03 41.06
N GLU A 11 -49.63 36.31 39.96
CA GLU A 11 -48.74 35.16 39.89
C GLU A 11 -47.33 35.64 40.27
N GLY A 12 -46.83 35.08 41.36
CA GLY A 12 -45.49 35.44 41.86
C GLY A 12 -44.45 34.86 40.86
N GLN A 13 -43.61 35.76 40.37
CA GLN A 13 -42.45 35.33 39.62
C GLN A 13 -41.60 34.37 40.48
N PRO A 14 -41.12 33.25 39.92
CA PRO A 14 -40.26 32.33 40.65
C PRO A 14 -39.02 33.08 41.15
N PRO A 15 -38.54 32.77 42.35
CA PRO A 15 -37.41 33.47 42.94
C PRO A 15 -36.16 33.31 42.09
N PRO A 16 -35.28 34.32 41.98
CA PRO A 16 -34.16 34.36 41.04
C PRO A 16 -33.17 33.20 41.22
N PHE A 17 -33.14 32.57 42.38
CA PHE A 17 -32.27 31.39 42.59
C PHE A 17 -32.74 30.14 41.83
N ILE A 18 -34.05 30.02 41.50
CA ILE A 18 -34.56 28.92 40.66
C ILE A 18 -34.01 29.03 39.23
N PHE A 19 -33.93 30.24 38.70
CA PHE A 19 -33.31 30.46 37.38
C PHE A 19 -31.81 30.14 37.39
N LEU A 20 -31.16 30.42 38.51
CA LEU A 20 -29.72 30.14 38.68
C LEU A 20 -29.46 28.63 38.78
N ILE A 21 -30.31 27.87 39.49
CA ILE A 21 -30.23 26.42 39.55
C ILE A 21 -30.53 25.81 38.18
N PHE A 22 -31.57 26.30 37.48
CA PHE A 22 -31.93 25.80 36.17
C PHE A 22 -30.81 26.04 35.13
N SER A 23 -30.24 27.27 35.12
CA SER A 23 -29.11 27.56 34.24
C SER A 23 -27.87 26.72 34.55
N LEU A 24 -27.60 26.44 35.82
CA LEU A 24 -26.49 25.56 36.25
C LEU A 24 -26.71 24.13 35.78
N LEU A 25 -27.94 23.59 35.89
CA LEU A 25 -28.29 22.27 35.41
C LEU A 25 -28.17 22.16 33.90
N VAL A 26 -28.57 23.17 33.14
CA VAL A 26 -28.39 23.21 31.68
C VAL A 26 -26.92 23.21 31.32
N VAL A 27 -26.11 24.02 31.97
CA VAL A 27 -24.65 24.09 31.75
C VAL A 27 -24.00 22.73 32.06
N LEU A 28 -24.35 22.10 33.19
CA LEU A 28 -23.84 20.76 33.55
C LEU A 28 -24.26 19.68 32.56
N SER A 29 -25.50 19.77 32.04
CA SER A 29 -25.98 18.83 31.00
C SER A 29 -25.23 18.99 29.69
N VAL A 30 -24.99 20.22 29.26
CA VAL A 30 -24.22 20.52 28.05
C VAL A 30 -22.77 20.03 28.21
N LEU A 31 -22.14 20.33 29.35
CA LEU A 31 -20.79 19.88 29.67
C LEU A 31 -20.72 18.33 29.74
N GLY A 32 -21.75 17.68 30.31
CA GLY A 32 -21.83 16.22 30.36
C GLY A 32 -21.92 15.61 28.98
N LEU A 33 -22.74 16.15 28.08
CA LEU A 33 -22.84 15.68 26.70
C LEU A 33 -21.56 15.92 25.93
N ASP A 34 -20.95 17.10 26.11
CA ASP A 34 -19.68 17.44 25.48
C ASP A 34 -18.53 16.53 25.97
N PHE A 35 -18.51 16.16 27.26
CA PHE A 35 -17.58 15.20 27.84
C PHE A 35 -17.77 13.79 27.27
N ILE A 36 -19.03 13.36 27.11
CA ILE A 36 -19.33 12.05 26.52
C ILE A 36 -18.87 12.00 25.06
N GLY A 37 -19.13 13.07 24.30
CA GLY A 37 -18.65 13.23 22.93
C GLY A 37 -17.11 13.17 22.87
N TRP A 38 -16.43 13.93 23.74
CA TRP A 38 -14.97 13.92 23.84
C TRP A 38 -14.41 12.53 24.17
N LYS A 39 -15.05 11.82 25.11
CA LYS A 39 -14.63 10.44 25.48
C LYS A 39 -14.79 9.44 24.35
N LYS A 40 -15.79 9.65 23.46
CA LYS A 40 -16.04 8.81 22.28
C LYS A 40 -15.22 9.21 21.05
N GLY A 41 -14.45 10.31 21.13
CA GLY A 41 -13.73 10.86 19.97
C GLY A 41 -14.63 11.61 18.99
N GLU A 42 -15.87 11.98 19.39
CA GLU A 42 -16.78 12.82 18.63
C GLU A 42 -16.43 14.32 18.81
N ARG A 43 -16.99 15.21 17.97
CA ARG A 43 -16.78 16.65 18.12
C ARG A 43 -17.22 17.14 19.51
N SER A 44 -16.29 17.71 20.27
CA SER A 44 -16.48 18.31 21.56
C SER A 44 -15.90 19.74 21.50
N TYR A 45 -16.60 20.70 22.10
CA TYR A 45 -16.15 22.12 22.06
C TYR A 45 -15.36 22.50 23.32
N PHE A 46 -15.88 22.15 24.47
CA PHE A 46 -15.32 22.61 25.75
C PHE A 46 -14.15 21.71 26.18
N PHE A 47 -14.33 20.38 26.11
CA PHE A 47 -13.31 19.47 26.57
C PHE A 47 -12.15 19.35 25.59
N SER A 48 -12.37 19.54 24.28
CA SER A 48 -11.27 19.64 23.29
C SER A 48 -10.43 20.90 23.50
N LEU A 49 -11.07 22.02 23.93
CA LEU A 49 -10.37 23.26 24.24
C LEU A 49 -9.57 23.17 25.56
N LEU A 50 -10.09 22.46 26.56
CA LEU A 50 -9.50 22.40 27.92
C LEU A 50 -8.45 21.27 28.04
N LEU A 51 -8.68 20.12 27.44
CA LEU A 51 -7.86 18.91 27.58
C LEU A 51 -7.11 18.53 26.30
N GLY A 52 -7.29 19.30 25.24
CA GLY A 52 -6.85 18.98 23.89
C GLY A 52 -7.83 18.05 23.18
N GLU A 53 -7.81 18.05 21.87
CA GLU A 53 -8.55 17.06 21.08
C GLU A 53 -8.02 15.67 21.45
N LYS A 54 -8.92 14.77 21.82
CA LYS A 54 -8.55 13.36 21.92
C LYS A 54 -8.31 12.88 20.52
N LYS A 55 -7.07 12.85 20.12
CA LYS A 55 -6.68 12.29 18.83
C LYS A 55 -7.13 10.84 18.79
N VAL A 56 -8.10 10.53 17.95
CA VAL A 56 -8.41 9.13 17.59
C VAL A 56 -7.28 8.72 16.67
N THR A 57 -6.31 8.06 17.24
CA THR A 57 -5.16 7.52 16.53
C THR A 57 -5.48 6.08 16.15
N TRP A 58 -5.10 5.70 14.98
CA TRP A 58 -5.46 4.41 14.40
C TRP A 58 -4.22 3.52 14.34
N SER A 59 -4.39 2.24 14.67
CA SER A 59 -3.34 1.25 14.42
C SER A 59 -3.07 1.09 12.93
N GLN A 60 -1.92 0.54 12.58
CA GLN A 60 -1.55 0.25 11.19
C GLN A 60 -2.65 -0.57 10.47
N GLU A 61 -3.24 -1.57 11.15
CA GLU A 61 -4.30 -2.40 10.59
C GLU A 61 -5.59 -1.62 10.32
N ALA A 62 -5.95 -0.70 11.21
CA ALA A 62 -7.13 0.14 11.01
C ALA A 62 -6.93 1.12 9.86
N LEU A 63 -5.74 1.71 9.71
CA LEU A 63 -5.39 2.56 8.57
C LEU A 63 -5.39 1.78 7.26
N GLU A 64 -4.85 0.56 7.25
CA GLU A 64 -4.88 -0.34 6.09
C GLU A 64 -6.32 -0.55 5.60
N GLN A 65 -7.24 -0.88 6.51
CA GLN A 65 -8.65 -1.11 6.15
C GLN A 65 -9.31 0.14 5.57
N VAL A 66 -9.07 1.31 6.13
CA VAL A 66 -9.60 2.58 5.62
C VAL A 66 -9.09 2.88 4.22
N ILE A 67 -7.80 2.69 4.00
CA ILE A 67 -7.17 2.92 2.70
C ILE A 67 -7.73 1.95 1.66
N LEU A 68 -7.80 0.65 1.97
CA LEU A 68 -8.36 -0.36 1.07
C LEU A 68 -9.84 -0.09 0.76
N GLN A 69 -10.63 0.36 1.73
CA GLN A 69 -12.02 0.74 1.52
C GLN A 69 -12.13 1.98 0.62
N SER A 70 -11.28 2.98 0.84
CA SER A 70 -11.23 4.18 -0.02
C SER A 70 -10.85 3.83 -1.46
N LEU A 71 -9.86 2.99 -1.65
CA LEU A 71 -9.45 2.47 -2.97
C LEU A 71 -10.62 1.77 -3.68
N GLY A 72 -11.31 0.86 -2.97
CA GLY A 72 -12.47 0.14 -3.51
C GLY A 72 -13.61 1.09 -3.92
N SER A 73 -13.89 2.14 -3.14
CA SER A 73 -14.93 3.13 -3.46
C SER A 73 -14.62 3.97 -4.71
N HIS A 74 -13.35 4.10 -5.08
CA HIS A 74 -12.89 4.75 -6.31
C HIS A 74 -12.67 3.77 -7.47
N GLY A 75 -13.18 2.54 -7.36
CA GLY A 75 -13.14 1.54 -8.43
C GLY A 75 -11.79 0.88 -8.65
N VAL A 76 -10.87 0.98 -7.69
CA VAL A 76 -9.59 0.29 -7.73
C VAL A 76 -9.81 -1.18 -7.41
N SER A 77 -9.48 -2.06 -8.36
CA SER A 77 -9.58 -3.51 -8.17
C SER A 77 -8.54 -4.01 -7.18
N SER A 78 -8.88 -5.02 -6.39
CA SER A 78 -7.93 -5.72 -5.52
C SER A 78 -6.70 -6.25 -6.27
N ASP A 79 -6.88 -6.66 -7.53
CA ASP A 79 -5.80 -7.16 -8.39
C ASP A 79 -4.78 -6.08 -8.78
N SER A 80 -5.17 -4.80 -8.63
CA SER A 80 -4.28 -3.64 -8.85
C SER A 80 -3.52 -3.22 -7.60
N ILE A 81 -3.71 -3.93 -6.48
CA ILE A 81 -3.10 -3.63 -5.19
C ILE A 81 -2.17 -4.77 -4.82
N GLN A 82 -0.90 -4.49 -4.66
CA GLN A 82 0.08 -5.40 -4.08
C GLN A 82 0.47 -4.89 -2.70
N GLN A 83 0.64 -5.82 -1.76
CA GLN A 83 1.00 -5.47 -0.39
C GLN A 83 2.05 -6.43 0.16
N PHE A 84 2.97 -5.89 0.95
CA PHE A 84 3.92 -6.69 1.73
C PHE A 84 4.33 -5.94 2.99
N ARG A 85 4.90 -6.67 3.96
CA ARG A 85 5.49 -6.09 5.17
C ARG A 85 6.99 -6.29 5.13
N ASP A 86 7.74 -5.21 5.38
CA ASP A 86 9.18 -5.32 5.51
C ASP A 86 9.60 -5.95 6.86
N PRO A 87 10.88 -6.30 7.06
CA PRO A 87 11.37 -6.86 8.33
C PRO A 87 11.16 -5.94 9.54
N GLY A 88 11.02 -4.63 9.35
CA GLY A 88 10.68 -3.65 10.37
C GLY A 88 9.21 -3.62 10.73
N GLY A 89 8.37 -4.37 10.00
CA GLY A 89 6.91 -4.41 10.19
C GLY A 89 6.16 -3.26 9.51
N VAL A 90 6.86 -2.44 8.69
CA VAL A 90 6.22 -1.39 7.88
C VAL A 90 5.40 -2.04 6.76
N LEU A 91 4.14 -1.65 6.63
CA LEU A 91 3.28 -2.11 5.54
C LEU A 91 3.53 -1.27 4.30
N HIS A 92 3.80 -1.94 3.19
CA HIS A 92 3.92 -1.33 1.87
C HIS A 92 2.68 -1.68 1.04
N LEU A 93 2.01 -0.65 0.53
CA LEU A 93 0.91 -0.78 -0.44
C LEU A 93 1.37 -0.21 -1.78
N MET A 94 1.19 -0.98 -2.82
CA MET A 94 1.47 -0.56 -4.18
C MET A 94 0.22 -0.63 -5.03
N ILE A 95 -0.05 0.46 -5.75
CA ILE A 95 -1.32 0.65 -6.43
C ILE A 95 -1.04 1.18 -7.83
N ASP A 96 -1.50 0.46 -8.85
CA ASP A 96 -1.39 0.88 -10.25
C ASP A 96 -2.70 1.55 -10.69
N LEU A 97 -2.63 2.82 -11.13
CA LEU A 97 -3.79 3.66 -11.38
C LEU A 97 -3.66 4.47 -12.68
N SER A 98 -4.81 4.88 -13.23
CA SER A 98 -4.84 5.95 -14.23
C SER A 98 -4.65 7.34 -13.59
N SER A 99 -4.21 8.32 -14.38
CA SER A 99 -4.01 9.68 -13.89
C SER A 99 -5.30 10.38 -13.45
N SER A 100 -6.45 10.01 -14.02
CA SER A 100 -7.77 10.49 -13.58
C SER A 100 -8.15 9.93 -12.21
N THR A 101 -8.04 8.61 -12.05
CA THR A 101 -8.34 7.93 -10.79
C THR A 101 -7.44 8.41 -9.65
N TYR A 102 -6.13 8.60 -9.90
CA TYR A 102 -5.21 9.12 -8.89
C TYR A 102 -5.63 10.49 -8.36
N ARG A 103 -6.01 11.43 -9.25
CA ARG A 103 -6.43 12.78 -8.84
C ARG A 103 -7.67 12.79 -7.95
N GLU A 104 -8.66 11.94 -8.24
CA GLU A 104 -9.87 11.80 -7.43
C GLU A 104 -9.55 11.15 -6.08
N LEU A 105 -8.72 10.11 -6.10
CA LEU A 105 -8.31 9.36 -4.92
C LEU A 105 -7.43 10.19 -3.97
N GLU A 106 -6.51 10.99 -4.50
CA GLU A 106 -5.55 11.79 -3.74
C GLU A 106 -6.24 12.66 -2.68
N SER A 107 -7.22 13.46 -3.09
CA SER A 107 -7.96 14.34 -2.17
C SER A 107 -8.82 13.58 -1.15
N SER A 108 -9.38 12.44 -1.58
CA SER A 108 -10.17 11.57 -0.71
C SER A 108 -9.30 10.92 0.36
N LEU A 109 -8.16 10.34 -0.02
CA LEU A 109 -7.21 9.73 0.93
C LEU A 109 -6.63 10.73 1.91
N GLU A 110 -6.22 11.92 1.46
CA GLU A 110 -5.74 12.98 2.37
C GLU A 110 -6.81 13.36 3.40
N SER A 111 -8.07 13.46 2.97
CA SER A 111 -9.19 13.73 3.88
C SER A 111 -9.40 12.60 4.89
N GLU A 112 -9.29 11.34 4.47
CA GLU A 112 -9.45 10.18 5.33
C GLU A 112 -8.30 10.02 6.32
N LEU A 113 -7.06 10.21 5.88
CA LEU A 113 -5.89 10.22 6.75
C LEU A 113 -5.99 11.32 7.82
N ASN A 114 -6.44 12.50 7.43
CA ASN A 114 -6.68 13.59 8.38
C ASN A 114 -7.78 13.26 9.39
N ARG A 115 -8.87 12.59 8.98
CA ARG A 115 -9.92 12.13 9.90
C ARG A 115 -9.42 11.05 10.84
N ALA A 116 -8.57 10.16 10.34
CA ALA A 116 -7.93 9.11 11.12
C ALA A 116 -6.81 9.64 12.02
N ASN A 117 -6.51 10.95 11.91
CA ASN A 117 -5.41 11.61 12.61
C ASN A 117 -4.04 10.95 12.37
N ALA A 118 -3.92 10.32 11.19
CA ALA A 118 -2.66 9.78 10.72
C ALA A 118 -1.79 10.92 10.16
N SER A 119 -0.49 10.86 10.45
CA SER A 119 0.46 11.86 9.98
C SER A 119 1.01 11.46 8.61
N LEU A 120 0.73 12.26 7.59
CA LEU A 120 1.43 12.14 6.31
C LEU A 120 2.81 12.77 6.48
N LEU A 121 3.85 11.95 6.62
CA LEU A 121 5.21 12.40 6.90
C LEU A 121 5.90 12.96 5.66
N ASP A 122 5.69 12.33 4.52
CA ASP A 122 6.34 12.70 3.25
C ASP A 122 5.47 12.33 2.05
N LYS A 123 5.59 13.12 1.00
CA LYS A 123 4.93 12.92 -0.29
C LYS A 123 5.89 13.28 -1.41
N GLN A 124 6.40 12.30 -2.10
CA GLN A 124 7.36 12.47 -3.18
C GLN A 124 6.73 12.12 -4.53
N GLU A 125 6.97 12.96 -5.54
CA GLU A 125 6.67 12.66 -6.93
C GLU A 125 7.97 12.31 -7.66
N ARG A 126 7.97 11.21 -8.41
CA ARG A 126 9.06 10.82 -9.30
C ARG A 126 8.51 10.53 -10.69
N LYS A 127 9.22 10.98 -11.70
CA LYS A 127 8.85 10.77 -13.10
C LYS A 127 9.66 9.60 -13.65
N GLY A 128 8.99 8.50 -14.01
CA GLY A 128 9.54 7.41 -14.80
C GLY A 128 9.42 7.69 -16.30
N GLN A 129 9.69 6.69 -17.14
CA GLN A 129 9.61 6.82 -18.61
C GLN A 129 8.17 6.99 -19.11
N ASP A 130 7.27 6.11 -18.67
CA ASP A 130 5.86 6.07 -19.11
C ASP A 130 4.87 6.27 -17.96
N LYS A 131 5.35 6.42 -16.75
CA LYS A 131 4.55 6.53 -15.54
C LYS A 131 5.08 7.60 -14.59
N LYS A 132 4.21 8.13 -13.75
CA LYS A 132 4.57 8.91 -12.57
C LYS A 132 4.40 8.04 -11.33
N TYR A 133 5.28 8.22 -10.37
CA TYR A 133 5.24 7.51 -9.10
C TYR A 133 5.02 8.52 -7.99
N PHE A 134 4.04 8.26 -7.14
CA PHE A 134 3.78 9.06 -5.95
C PHE A 134 3.98 8.18 -4.72
N LEU A 135 4.96 8.53 -3.92
CA LEU A 135 5.27 7.85 -2.68
C LEU A 135 4.70 8.64 -1.51
N TRP A 136 3.89 7.99 -0.70
CA TRP A 136 3.33 8.55 0.52
C TRP A 136 3.85 7.76 1.72
N GLN A 137 4.45 8.47 2.68
CA GLN A 137 4.84 7.90 3.95
C GLN A 137 3.85 8.37 5.01
N VAL A 138 3.16 7.41 5.63
CA VAL A 138 2.14 7.66 6.64
C VAL A 138 2.58 7.02 7.95
N GLU A 139 2.47 7.75 9.05
CA GLU A 139 2.75 7.26 10.38
C GLU A 139 1.45 6.89 11.10
N ALA A 140 1.41 5.67 11.65
CA ALA A 140 0.36 5.19 12.52
C ALA A 140 0.75 5.39 14.00
N GLU A 141 -0.21 5.27 14.93
CA GLU A 141 0.02 5.47 16.38
C GLU A 141 0.99 4.45 16.99
N ASP A 142 1.04 3.25 16.45
CA ASP A 142 1.89 2.15 16.93
C ASP A 142 3.35 2.26 16.47
N GLU A 143 3.77 3.45 15.99
CA GLU A 143 5.09 3.72 15.42
C GLU A 143 5.44 2.85 14.20
N LYS A 144 4.50 2.02 13.74
CA LYS A 144 4.65 1.26 12.51
C LYS A 144 4.19 2.10 11.33
N GLY A 145 5.10 2.39 10.46
CA GLY A 145 4.82 3.17 9.24
C GLY A 145 3.96 2.42 8.25
N LEU A 146 3.29 3.17 7.39
CA LEU A 146 2.64 2.70 6.18
C LEU A 146 3.26 3.45 5.00
N ILE A 147 3.68 2.73 3.99
CA ILE A 147 4.18 3.31 2.75
C ILE A 147 3.21 2.98 1.61
N ILE A 148 2.70 4.01 0.94
CA ILE A 148 1.83 3.84 -0.22
C ILE A 148 2.58 4.33 -1.45
N LEU A 149 2.71 3.48 -2.43
CA LEU A 149 3.28 3.83 -3.71
C LEU A 149 2.22 3.74 -4.81
N PHE A 150 1.89 4.86 -5.39
CA PHE A 150 1.02 4.92 -6.56
C PHE A 150 1.89 4.92 -7.83
N SER A 151 1.63 3.96 -8.70
CA SER A 151 2.14 3.93 -10.07
C SER A 151 1.05 4.48 -10.99
N VAL A 152 1.23 5.69 -11.48
CA VAL A 152 0.20 6.42 -12.25
C VAL A 152 0.60 6.47 -13.71
N HIS A 153 -0.20 5.85 -14.58
CA HIS A 153 -0.01 5.92 -16.02
C HIS A 153 -0.89 7.02 -16.65
N GLU A 154 -0.32 7.78 -17.55
CA GLU A 154 -1.08 8.76 -18.34
C GLU A 154 -1.97 8.02 -19.34
N GLU A 155 -3.21 8.49 -19.52
CA GLU A 155 -4.10 7.97 -20.55
C GLU A 155 -3.41 8.13 -21.91
N ARG A 156 -3.29 7.03 -22.63
CA ARG A 156 -2.52 6.97 -23.87
C ARG A 156 -3.06 7.98 -24.90
N THR A 157 -2.32 9.05 -25.13
CA THR A 157 -2.39 9.79 -26.40
C THR A 157 -1.84 8.90 -27.52
N PRO A 158 -2.39 8.95 -28.75
CA PRO A 158 -1.99 8.03 -29.82
C PRO A 158 -0.50 8.11 -30.13
N LEU A 159 0.08 6.95 -30.23
CA LEU A 159 1.48 6.58 -30.30
C LEU A 159 2.34 7.43 -31.26
N LYS A 160 3.38 8.03 -30.68
CA LYS A 160 4.60 8.38 -31.41
C LYS A 160 5.16 7.10 -32.06
N LYS A 161 5.49 7.13 -33.35
CA LYS A 161 6.09 5.98 -34.05
C LYS A 161 7.27 5.42 -33.24
N GLU A 162 7.14 4.21 -32.76
CA GLU A 162 8.21 3.53 -32.01
C GLU A 162 9.44 3.30 -32.89
N PRO A 163 10.65 3.38 -32.32
CA PRO A 163 11.85 3.01 -33.04
C PRO A 163 11.78 1.54 -33.50
N LYS A 164 12.26 1.25 -34.71
CA LYS A 164 12.15 -0.09 -35.33
C LYS A 164 12.93 -1.19 -34.59
N ASN A 165 13.93 -0.82 -33.79
CA ASN A 165 14.77 -1.75 -33.03
C ASN A 165 14.77 -1.33 -31.56
N LYS A 166 14.44 -2.26 -30.67
CA LYS A 166 14.48 -2.09 -29.21
C LYS A 166 15.49 -3.08 -28.63
N VAL A 167 16.18 -2.66 -27.59
CA VAL A 167 17.05 -3.50 -26.80
C VAL A 167 16.50 -3.49 -25.36
N ALA A 168 16.26 -4.64 -24.79
CA ALA A 168 15.98 -4.82 -23.37
C ALA A 168 17.26 -5.28 -22.67
N ILE A 169 17.54 -4.73 -21.51
CA ILE A 169 18.69 -5.11 -20.68
C ILE A 169 18.14 -5.57 -19.35
N ILE A 170 18.41 -6.82 -18.99
CA ILE A 170 18.05 -7.42 -17.71
C ILE A 170 19.34 -7.59 -16.91
N ILE A 171 19.32 -7.18 -15.64
CA ILE A 171 20.43 -7.37 -14.71
C ILE A 171 20.02 -8.44 -13.71
N ASP A 172 20.66 -9.58 -13.79
CA ASP A 172 20.35 -10.79 -13.03
C ASP A 172 21.04 -10.82 -11.65
N ASP A 173 20.74 -11.85 -10.86
CA ASP A 173 21.36 -12.19 -9.57
C ASP A 173 21.25 -11.10 -8.51
N MET A 174 20.22 -10.28 -8.57
CA MET A 174 20.03 -9.21 -7.61
C MET A 174 19.37 -9.72 -6.32
N GLY A 175 19.60 -8.99 -5.20
CA GLY A 175 19.04 -9.31 -3.88
C GLY A 175 20.06 -9.50 -2.78
N TYR A 176 21.37 -9.31 -3.05
CA TYR A 176 22.44 -9.47 -2.06
C TYR A 176 23.12 -8.16 -1.65
N SER A 177 22.90 -7.06 -2.38
CA SER A 177 23.56 -5.77 -2.11
C SER A 177 22.65 -4.60 -2.41
N LEU A 178 22.40 -3.77 -1.38
CA LEU A 178 21.68 -2.50 -1.56
C LEU A 178 22.54 -1.43 -2.27
N GLU A 179 23.85 -1.54 -2.20
CA GLU A 179 24.76 -0.65 -2.93
C GLU A 179 24.62 -0.90 -4.44
N ALA A 180 24.68 -2.16 -4.87
CA ALA A 180 24.54 -2.55 -6.27
C ALA A 180 23.23 -2.04 -6.88
N ILE A 181 22.08 -2.23 -6.21
CA ILE A 181 20.82 -1.75 -6.72
C ILE A 181 20.75 -0.22 -6.79
N ARG A 182 21.31 0.50 -5.82
CA ARG A 182 21.38 1.96 -5.84
C ARG A 182 22.27 2.48 -7.00
N GLU A 183 23.38 1.81 -7.27
CA GLU A 183 24.24 2.14 -8.43
C GLU A 183 23.48 1.94 -9.74
N ILE A 184 22.78 0.80 -9.91
CA ILE A 184 21.95 0.53 -11.10
C ILE A 184 20.90 1.62 -11.27
N CYS A 185 20.20 1.99 -10.20
CA CYS A 185 19.20 3.06 -10.23
C CYS A 185 19.79 4.42 -10.63
N SER A 186 21.06 4.68 -10.28
CA SER A 186 21.74 5.94 -10.61
C SER A 186 22.01 6.11 -12.11
N LEU A 187 22.04 5.02 -12.88
CA LEU A 187 22.33 5.05 -14.33
C LEU A 187 21.23 5.74 -15.14
N LYS A 188 20.03 5.91 -14.57
CA LYS A 188 18.87 6.55 -15.24
C LYS A 188 18.56 5.97 -16.62
N ALA A 189 18.85 4.69 -16.81
CA ALA A 189 18.59 3.93 -18.03
C ALA A 189 17.35 3.02 -17.82
N PRO A 190 16.62 2.69 -18.91
CA PRO A 190 15.51 1.75 -18.85
C PRO A 190 16.04 0.32 -18.71
N LEU A 191 16.27 -0.08 -17.48
CA LEU A 191 16.80 -1.41 -17.14
C LEU A 191 15.72 -2.22 -16.45
N THR A 192 15.81 -3.53 -16.59
CA THR A 192 15.05 -4.51 -15.82
C THR A 192 15.97 -5.15 -14.80
N VAL A 193 15.49 -5.29 -13.57
CA VAL A 193 16.23 -5.92 -12.47
C VAL A 193 15.58 -7.25 -12.14
N SER A 194 16.34 -8.33 -12.23
CA SER A 194 15.89 -9.68 -11.91
C SER A 194 16.44 -10.12 -10.57
N VAL A 195 15.53 -10.40 -9.62
CA VAL A 195 15.86 -10.61 -8.20
C VAL A 195 15.69 -12.07 -7.85
N LEU A 196 16.73 -12.65 -7.21
CA LEU A 196 16.69 -14.00 -6.67
C LEU A 196 15.71 -14.06 -5.48
N PRO A 197 14.77 -15.02 -5.47
CA PRO A 197 13.93 -15.28 -4.30
C PRO A 197 14.82 -15.75 -3.15
N TYR A 198 14.37 -15.63 -1.92
CA TYR A 198 15.08 -16.01 -0.70
C TYR A 198 16.47 -15.36 -0.52
N SER A 199 16.90 -14.46 -1.42
CA SER A 199 18.08 -13.63 -1.14
C SER A 199 17.81 -12.70 0.04
N PRO A 200 18.81 -12.40 0.89
CA PRO A 200 18.57 -11.68 2.15
C PRO A 200 17.92 -10.31 2.00
N LEU A 201 18.07 -9.69 0.83
CA LEU A 201 17.58 -8.34 0.52
C LEU A 201 16.63 -8.32 -0.68
N ALA A 202 15.97 -9.45 -0.99
CA ALA A 202 15.11 -9.59 -2.17
C ALA A 202 14.02 -8.51 -2.21
N GLN A 203 13.27 -8.38 -1.13
CA GLN A 203 12.14 -7.44 -1.04
C GLN A 203 12.60 -5.98 -1.11
N GLU A 204 13.68 -5.64 -0.38
CA GLU A 204 14.24 -4.28 -0.39
C GLU A 204 14.83 -3.92 -1.75
N THR A 205 15.51 -4.86 -2.41
CA THR A 205 16.05 -4.68 -3.76
C THR A 205 14.94 -4.43 -4.76
N ALA A 206 13.89 -5.25 -4.75
CA ALA A 206 12.72 -5.10 -5.60
C ALA A 206 12.03 -3.74 -5.35
N TRP A 207 11.91 -3.35 -4.09
CA TRP A 207 11.35 -2.05 -3.70
C TRP A 207 12.16 -0.86 -4.25
N ILE A 208 13.48 -0.86 -4.05
CA ILE A 208 14.36 0.22 -4.52
C ILE A 208 14.32 0.32 -6.05
N ALA A 209 14.39 -0.82 -6.75
CA ALA A 209 14.30 -0.88 -8.21
C ALA A 209 12.98 -0.28 -8.70
N TYR A 210 11.89 -0.74 -8.13
CA TYR A 210 10.55 -0.28 -8.51
C TYR A 210 10.34 1.21 -8.22
N GLN A 211 10.73 1.72 -7.04
CA GLN A 211 10.68 3.15 -6.72
C GLN A 211 11.48 4.02 -7.68
N SER A 212 12.56 3.46 -8.22
CA SER A 212 13.41 4.15 -9.19
C SER A 212 12.88 4.10 -10.61
N GLY A 213 11.71 3.46 -10.82
CA GLY A 213 11.06 3.33 -12.13
C GLY A 213 11.63 2.21 -13.00
N LEU A 214 12.42 1.29 -12.41
CA LEU A 214 12.93 0.12 -13.10
C LEU A 214 11.87 -0.98 -13.11
N GLU A 215 11.88 -1.81 -14.13
CA GLU A 215 11.08 -3.03 -14.18
C GLU A 215 11.72 -4.10 -13.28
N VAL A 216 10.88 -4.84 -12.54
CA VAL A 216 11.33 -5.91 -11.66
C VAL A 216 10.87 -7.24 -12.20
N MET A 217 11.74 -8.22 -12.18
CA MET A 217 11.48 -9.63 -12.51
C MET A 217 11.90 -10.54 -11.36
N LEU A 218 11.25 -11.69 -11.26
CA LEU A 218 11.73 -12.81 -10.45
C LEU A 218 12.79 -13.58 -11.23
N HIS A 219 13.96 -13.78 -10.62
CA HIS A 219 15.01 -14.64 -11.13
C HIS A 219 14.83 -16.06 -10.58
N LEU A 220 14.06 -16.88 -11.31
CA LEU A 220 13.53 -18.17 -10.88
C LEU A 220 14.61 -19.27 -10.91
N PRO A 221 15.00 -19.87 -9.77
CA PRO A 221 16.02 -20.92 -9.73
C PRO A 221 15.52 -22.23 -10.35
N LEU A 222 16.15 -22.65 -11.43
CA LEU A 222 15.81 -23.87 -12.17
C LEU A 222 17.01 -24.81 -12.27
N GLU A 223 16.77 -26.12 -12.19
CA GLU A 223 17.82 -27.15 -12.30
C GLU A 223 18.54 -27.11 -13.65
N SER A 224 19.87 -27.07 -13.61
CA SER A 224 20.73 -27.17 -14.81
C SER A 224 21.21 -28.60 -15.08
N ILE A 225 21.67 -28.87 -16.31
CA ILE A 225 22.19 -30.18 -16.70
C ILE A 225 23.46 -30.57 -15.91
N ASN A 226 24.34 -29.60 -15.69
CA ASN A 226 25.64 -29.78 -15.03
C ASN A 226 25.65 -29.30 -13.58
N ASN A 227 24.59 -29.54 -12.84
CA ASN A 227 24.38 -28.96 -11.50
C ASN A 227 25.19 -29.73 -10.43
N THR A 228 26.50 -29.45 -10.32
CA THR A 228 27.34 -29.96 -9.23
C THR A 228 27.49 -28.94 -8.06
N GLU A 229 27.27 -27.66 -8.29
CA GLU A 229 27.60 -26.60 -7.31
C GLU A 229 26.38 -25.95 -6.61
N ASN A 230 25.14 -26.12 -7.14
CA ASN A 230 23.96 -25.41 -6.63
C ASN A 230 22.78 -26.32 -6.27
N ASN A 231 23.01 -27.59 -5.94
CA ASN A 231 21.95 -28.53 -5.55
C ASN A 231 21.23 -28.14 -4.23
N ASP A 232 21.85 -27.26 -3.44
CA ASP A 232 21.35 -26.84 -2.12
C ASP A 232 20.79 -25.39 -2.15
N MET A 233 20.60 -24.82 -3.35
CA MET A 233 20.02 -23.48 -3.47
C MET A 233 18.56 -23.53 -3.01
N GLU A 234 18.21 -22.65 -2.09
CA GLU A 234 16.82 -22.49 -1.62
C GLU A 234 15.92 -22.07 -2.81
N GLY A 235 14.78 -22.74 -2.94
CA GLY A 235 13.86 -22.48 -4.04
C GLY A 235 14.18 -23.20 -5.35
N LEU A 236 15.26 -24.00 -5.46
CA LEU A 236 15.61 -24.66 -6.72
C LEU A 236 14.54 -25.64 -7.18
N ILE A 237 13.92 -25.36 -8.33
CA ILE A 237 12.97 -26.27 -8.96
C ILE A 237 13.72 -27.41 -9.65
N HIS A 238 13.49 -28.62 -9.15
CA HIS A 238 14.12 -29.83 -9.66
C HIS A 238 13.24 -30.58 -10.67
N SER A 239 13.87 -31.19 -11.66
CA SER A 239 13.19 -32.02 -12.66
C SER A 239 12.48 -33.28 -12.12
N ARG A 240 12.78 -33.67 -10.88
CA ARG A 240 12.15 -34.80 -10.16
C ARG A 240 10.90 -34.44 -9.38
N MET A 241 10.59 -33.14 -9.27
CA MET A 241 9.41 -32.65 -8.55
C MET A 241 8.13 -33.05 -9.29
N SER A 242 7.08 -33.36 -8.53
CA SER A 242 5.73 -33.52 -9.06
C SER A 242 5.16 -32.16 -9.56
N ARG A 243 4.08 -32.23 -10.31
CA ARG A 243 3.36 -31.01 -10.75
C ARG A 243 3.00 -30.11 -9.56
N GLU A 244 2.41 -30.70 -8.54
CA GLU A 244 1.94 -30.00 -7.34
C GLU A 244 3.09 -29.39 -6.53
N GLU A 245 4.26 -30.00 -6.54
CA GLU A 245 5.47 -29.48 -5.92
C GLU A 245 6.01 -28.26 -6.70
N ILE A 246 6.05 -28.36 -8.04
CA ILE A 246 6.48 -27.24 -8.89
C ILE A 246 5.52 -26.05 -8.74
N GLU A 247 4.22 -26.29 -8.81
CA GLU A 247 3.22 -25.24 -8.68
C GLU A 247 3.34 -24.50 -7.33
N ARG A 248 3.48 -25.24 -6.22
CA ARG A 248 3.69 -24.64 -4.90
C ARG A 248 5.00 -23.88 -4.79
N MET A 249 6.08 -24.40 -5.38
CA MET A 249 7.38 -23.73 -5.37
C MET A 249 7.30 -22.41 -6.14
N VAL A 250 6.78 -22.43 -7.35
CA VAL A 250 6.58 -21.21 -8.16
C VAL A 250 5.75 -20.18 -7.39
N ASP A 251 4.64 -20.60 -6.77
CA ASP A 251 3.79 -19.72 -5.99
C ASP A 251 4.54 -19.08 -4.82
N SER A 252 5.29 -19.90 -4.07
CA SER A 252 6.10 -19.43 -2.95
C SER A 252 7.16 -18.42 -3.38
N GLU A 253 7.81 -18.64 -4.51
CA GLU A 253 8.87 -17.75 -5.00
C GLU A 253 8.33 -16.44 -5.55
N LEU A 254 7.16 -16.47 -6.19
CA LEU A 254 6.47 -15.26 -6.63
C LEU A 254 6.11 -14.34 -5.45
N GLU A 255 5.86 -14.91 -4.27
CA GLU A 255 5.59 -14.15 -3.05
C GLU A 255 6.85 -13.50 -2.45
N GLN A 256 8.05 -14.03 -2.74
CA GLN A 256 9.31 -13.50 -2.20
C GLN A 256 9.75 -12.20 -2.86
N VAL A 257 9.38 -11.96 -4.12
CA VAL A 257 9.82 -10.80 -4.89
C VAL A 257 8.61 -9.98 -5.30
N PRO A 258 8.29 -8.89 -4.61
CA PRO A 258 7.18 -8.02 -4.97
C PRO A 258 7.50 -7.21 -6.24
N TYR A 259 6.44 -6.66 -6.87
CA TYR A 259 6.51 -5.73 -8.01
C TYR A 259 6.87 -6.34 -9.35
N ILE A 260 6.97 -7.65 -9.45
CA ILE A 260 7.36 -8.33 -10.68
C ILE A 260 6.35 -8.11 -11.81
N LYS A 261 6.89 -7.99 -13.01
CA LYS A 261 6.12 -7.97 -14.27
C LYS A 261 6.36 -9.23 -15.09
N GLY A 262 7.40 -9.97 -14.79
CA GLY A 262 7.79 -11.18 -15.46
C GLY A 262 8.78 -12.00 -14.65
N VAL A 263 9.21 -13.08 -15.24
CA VAL A 263 10.14 -14.05 -14.66
C VAL A 263 11.20 -14.39 -15.71
N ASN A 264 12.45 -14.54 -15.30
CA ASN A 264 13.46 -15.24 -16.11
C ASN A 264 14.13 -16.34 -15.28
N ASN A 265 14.78 -17.27 -15.95
CA ASN A 265 15.43 -18.37 -15.26
C ASN A 265 16.82 -18.00 -14.73
N HIS A 266 17.07 -18.34 -13.47
CA HIS A 266 18.44 -18.51 -12.95
C HIS A 266 18.91 -19.92 -13.29
N MET A 267 19.97 -20.04 -14.10
CA MET A 267 20.41 -21.33 -14.65
C MET A 267 19.31 -22.03 -15.48
N GLY A 268 19.01 -23.31 -15.21
CA GLY A 268 17.79 -23.95 -15.69
C GLY A 268 17.90 -24.76 -16.99
N SER A 269 19.10 -25.00 -17.55
CA SER A 269 19.27 -25.68 -18.84
C SER A 269 18.59 -27.05 -18.92
N LYS A 270 18.33 -27.71 -17.78
CA LYS A 270 17.61 -29.00 -17.74
C LYS A 270 16.10 -28.84 -17.75
N ILE A 271 15.60 -27.78 -17.03
CA ILE A 271 14.18 -27.55 -16.94
C ILE A 271 13.67 -26.83 -18.19
N THR A 272 14.37 -25.79 -18.68
CA THR A 272 13.95 -25.04 -19.87
C THR A 272 13.92 -25.91 -21.12
N ALA A 273 14.80 -26.94 -21.22
CA ALA A 273 14.76 -27.95 -22.29
C ALA A 273 13.61 -28.96 -22.10
N ASN A 274 12.93 -29.01 -20.96
CA ASN A 274 11.90 -30.01 -20.68
C ASN A 274 10.49 -29.37 -20.82
N ARG A 275 9.91 -29.51 -22.01
CA ARG A 275 8.61 -28.95 -22.36
C ARG A 275 7.48 -29.26 -21.35
N PRO A 276 7.30 -30.51 -20.85
CA PRO A 276 6.30 -30.83 -19.85
C PRO A 276 6.46 -29.99 -18.54
N LEU A 277 7.68 -29.85 -18.04
CA LEU A 277 7.95 -29.10 -16.81
C LEU A 277 7.78 -27.60 -17.04
N MET A 278 8.29 -27.06 -18.15
CA MET A 278 8.07 -25.65 -18.50
C MET A 278 6.60 -25.31 -18.68
N ASN A 279 5.78 -26.21 -19.23
CA ASN A 279 4.35 -25.97 -19.35
C ASN A 279 3.67 -25.78 -17.98
N ILE A 280 4.13 -26.46 -16.92
CA ILE A 280 3.59 -26.26 -15.56
C ILE A 280 3.95 -24.86 -15.08
N ILE A 281 5.22 -24.48 -15.19
CA ILE A 281 5.71 -23.17 -14.77
C ILE A 281 5.00 -22.06 -15.56
N LEU A 282 5.00 -22.14 -16.88
CA LEU A 282 4.40 -21.11 -17.74
C LEU A 282 2.89 -20.96 -17.50
N GLN A 283 2.17 -22.04 -17.20
CA GLN A 283 0.76 -21.95 -16.86
C GLN A 283 0.56 -21.14 -15.57
N ARG A 284 1.39 -21.38 -14.54
CA ARG A 284 1.30 -20.62 -13.27
C ARG A 284 1.61 -19.13 -13.46
N LEU A 285 2.56 -18.80 -14.35
CA LEU A 285 2.88 -17.42 -14.69
C LEU A 285 1.75 -16.74 -15.47
N MET A 286 1.16 -17.47 -16.43
CA MET A 286 0.05 -17.00 -17.25
C MET A 286 -1.20 -16.70 -16.40
N ASP A 287 -1.49 -17.55 -15.40
CA ASP A 287 -2.60 -17.35 -14.46
C ASP A 287 -2.44 -16.05 -13.64
N ARG A 288 -1.25 -15.45 -13.62
CA ARG A 288 -0.90 -14.20 -12.91
C ARG A 288 -0.53 -13.04 -13.84
N ASP A 289 -0.77 -13.18 -15.14
CA ASP A 289 -0.44 -12.17 -16.16
C ASP A 289 1.06 -11.80 -16.16
N LEU A 290 1.94 -12.79 -15.92
CA LEU A 290 3.39 -12.62 -15.91
C LEU A 290 3.99 -13.20 -17.20
N PHE A 291 4.93 -12.48 -17.82
CA PHE A 291 5.70 -12.98 -18.96
C PHE A 291 6.95 -13.77 -18.50
N PHE A 292 7.50 -14.59 -19.40
CA PHE A 292 8.74 -15.33 -19.16
C PHE A 292 9.80 -14.98 -20.21
N VAL A 293 11.04 -14.82 -19.75
CA VAL A 293 12.22 -14.65 -20.59
C VAL A 293 13.16 -15.83 -20.34
N ASP A 294 13.43 -16.62 -21.38
CA ASP A 294 14.45 -17.68 -21.34
C ASP A 294 15.82 -17.03 -21.57
N SER A 295 16.69 -17.08 -20.59
CA SER A 295 18.00 -16.37 -20.57
C SER A 295 19.19 -17.32 -20.47
#